data_ea09f4c629c042c8d0591803c73aa2e2
#
_entry.id   ea09f4c629c042c8d0591803c73aa2e2
#
_cell.length_a   1.000
_cell.length_b   1.000
_cell.length_c   1.000
_cell.angle_alpha   90.00
_cell.angle_beta   90.00
_cell.angle_gamma   90.00
#
_symmetry.space_group_name_H-M   'P 1'
#
loop_
_entity.id
_entity.type
_entity.pdbx_description
1 polymer ?
#
loop_
_entity_poly.entity_id
_entity_poly.type
_entity_poly.pdbx_seq_one_letter_code
_entity_poly.pdbx_strand_id
1 'polypeptide(L)'
;MVNIHFLTILREDEFRELKKDFPHDNELLHSIRSIRYCKAEVFRDCILGTLRVPEKNEIRTPHVVFGFYLTDKELFLIEDSGELKHWIEKKEEQFQELKSQDQFLLKMMELMIENDLLYLLHLEKEIEKMEDQLIKGVPDNFFSVLTKYRQKLSELDAYYEQLAMIGDLLQSQDGLTIIHNTESWNRYALRTERLHNHVHLLRENILQLRELYQSQQDAQQNKIMCILTVVTTLFLPLTLLTGWYGMNFVNMPELQWKYGYVAVIAIAVITIILELIYFKKKKLL
;
A
#
# COMPACT_ATOMS: atom_id res chain seq x y z
N MET A 1 -15.40 -32.07 -15.03
CA MET A 1 -15.51 -31.14 -16.17
C MET A 1 -16.78 -30.37 -15.98
N VAL A 2 -16.65 -29.08 -15.74
CA VAL A 2 -17.81 -28.17 -15.63
C VAL A 2 -18.46 -28.10 -17.01
N ASN A 3 -19.57 -28.85 -17.18
CA ASN A 3 -20.28 -28.90 -18.46
C ASN A 3 -21.37 -27.83 -18.48
N ILE A 4 -20.95 -26.56 -18.46
CA ILE A 4 -21.85 -25.42 -18.58
C ILE A 4 -21.92 -25.09 -20.07
N HIS A 5 -23.07 -25.31 -20.70
CA HIS A 5 -23.26 -25.23 -22.14
C HIS A 5 -22.88 -23.89 -22.79
N PHE A 6 -22.83 -22.80 -22.01
CA PHE A 6 -22.52 -21.45 -22.48
C PHE A 6 -21.11 -20.99 -22.10
N LEU A 7 -20.32 -21.78 -21.36
CA LEU A 7 -18.97 -21.41 -20.93
C LEU A 7 -17.90 -22.16 -21.72
N THR A 8 -16.94 -21.40 -22.26
CA THR A 8 -15.75 -21.96 -22.89
C THR A 8 -14.49 -21.30 -22.32
N ILE A 9 -13.56 -22.10 -21.83
CA ILE A 9 -12.28 -21.60 -21.30
C ILE A 9 -11.20 -22.01 -22.31
N LEU A 10 -10.46 -21.03 -22.82
CA LEU A 10 -9.50 -21.16 -23.90
C LEU A 10 -8.17 -20.49 -23.56
N ARG A 11 -7.12 -20.91 -24.25
CA ARG A 11 -5.88 -20.12 -24.34
C ARG A 11 -5.99 -19.03 -25.41
N GLU A 12 -5.06 -18.08 -25.39
CA GLU A 12 -5.03 -17.00 -26.37
C GLU A 12 -4.90 -17.56 -27.81
N ASP A 13 -4.04 -18.56 -28.02
CA ASP A 13 -3.86 -19.23 -29.33
C ASP A 13 -5.12 -19.96 -29.81
N GLU A 14 -5.77 -20.71 -28.91
CA GLU A 14 -7.02 -21.43 -29.20
C GLU A 14 -8.16 -20.47 -29.54
N PHE A 15 -8.27 -19.32 -28.85
CA PHE A 15 -9.26 -18.29 -29.16
C PHE A 15 -9.07 -17.71 -30.55
N ARG A 16 -7.80 -17.48 -30.97
CA ARG A 16 -7.47 -17.01 -32.31
C ARG A 16 -7.83 -18.02 -33.41
N GLU A 17 -7.68 -19.32 -33.12
CA GLU A 17 -7.95 -20.38 -34.09
C GLU A 17 -9.44 -20.65 -34.31
N LEU A 18 -10.30 -20.23 -33.37
CA LEU A 18 -11.74 -20.48 -33.41
C LEU A 18 -12.44 -19.89 -34.63
N LYS A 19 -11.79 -19.01 -35.45
CA LYS A 19 -12.26 -18.43 -36.73
C LYS A 19 -13.76 -18.09 -36.76
N LYS A 20 -14.37 -17.87 -35.60
CA LYS A 20 -15.70 -17.29 -35.54
C LYS A 20 -15.52 -15.80 -35.80
N ASP A 21 -16.42 -15.20 -36.56
CA ASP A 21 -16.50 -13.76 -36.72
C ASP A 21 -16.95 -13.12 -35.41
N PHE A 22 -16.00 -12.99 -34.45
CA PHE A 22 -16.24 -12.28 -33.21
C PHE A 22 -16.10 -10.78 -33.46
N PRO A 23 -17.16 -9.99 -33.33
CA PRO A 23 -17.03 -8.55 -33.34
C PRO A 23 -15.99 -8.09 -32.30
N HIS A 24 -15.10 -7.20 -32.68
CA HIS A 24 -14.09 -6.60 -31.77
C HIS A 24 -13.05 -7.57 -31.17
N ASP A 25 -12.83 -8.74 -31.77
CA ASP A 25 -11.83 -9.73 -31.33
C ASP A 25 -10.41 -9.16 -31.26
N ASN A 26 -10.02 -8.34 -32.21
CA ASN A 26 -8.71 -7.68 -32.26
C ASN A 26 -8.47 -6.75 -31.04
N GLU A 27 -9.49 -6.07 -30.54
CA GLU A 27 -9.43 -5.20 -29.37
C GLU A 27 -9.20 -6.04 -28.11
N LEU A 28 -9.90 -7.18 -27.98
CA LEU A 28 -9.71 -8.12 -26.90
C LEU A 28 -8.30 -8.75 -26.94
N LEU A 29 -7.89 -9.26 -28.08
CA LEU A 29 -6.56 -9.88 -28.26
C LEU A 29 -5.42 -8.89 -27.98
N HIS A 30 -5.58 -7.63 -28.36
CA HIS A 30 -4.61 -6.59 -28.00
C HIS A 30 -4.55 -6.36 -26.49
N SER A 31 -5.70 -6.39 -25.83
CA SER A 31 -5.82 -6.18 -24.38
C SER A 31 -5.26 -7.36 -23.58
N ILE A 32 -5.46 -8.59 -24.03
CA ILE A 32 -5.01 -9.83 -23.35
C ILE A 32 -3.49 -9.96 -23.36
N ARG A 33 -2.79 -9.56 -24.42
CA ARG A 33 -1.32 -9.67 -24.53
C ARG A 33 -0.55 -9.02 -23.38
N SER A 34 -1.11 -8.01 -22.72
CA SER A 34 -0.49 -7.36 -21.59
C SER A 34 -1.53 -6.84 -20.61
N ILE A 35 -2.22 -7.75 -19.93
CA ILE A 35 -3.22 -7.37 -18.92
C ILE A 35 -2.51 -6.73 -17.74
N ARG A 36 -2.69 -5.44 -17.57
CA ARG A 36 -2.12 -4.65 -16.46
C ARG A 36 -3.16 -4.21 -15.44
N TYR A 37 -4.43 -4.16 -15.84
CA TYR A 37 -5.55 -3.65 -15.04
C TYR A 37 -6.85 -4.34 -15.43
N CYS A 38 -7.87 -4.18 -14.58
CA CYS A 38 -9.21 -4.65 -14.86
C CYS A 38 -9.95 -3.62 -15.70
N LYS A 39 -10.64 -4.06 -16.76
CA LYS A 39 -11.51 -3.21 -17.57
C LYS A 39 -12.65 -4.01 -18.20
N ALA A 40 -13.72 -3.33 -18.53
CA ALA A 40 -14.74 -3.83 -19.44
C ALA A 40 -15.09 -2.77 -20.49
N GLU A 41 -15.43 -3.24 -21.66
CA GLU A 41 -15.89 -2.43 -22.79
C GLU A 41 -17.18 -3.05 -23.29
N VAL A 42 -18.22 -2.22 -23.46
CA VAL A 42 -19.55 -2.66 -23.85
C VAL A 42 -19.78 -2.23 -25.30
N PHE A 43 -20.11 -3.20 -26.13
CA PHE A 43 -20.54 -3.02 -27.51
C PHE A 43 -21.99 -3.49 -27.65
N ARG A 44 -22.58 -3.25 -28.83
CA ARG A 44 -23.98 -3.63 -29.08
C ARG A 44 -24.20 -5.14 -29.00
N ASP A 45 -23.21 -5.92 -29.47
CA ASP A 45 -23.34 -7.36 -29.69
C ASP A 45 -22.49 -8.19 -28.72
N CYS A 46 -21.58 -7.54 -27.95
CA CYS A 46 -20.72 -8.21 -26.99
C CYS A 46 -20.24 -7.27 -25.88
N ILE A 47 -19.77 -7.86 -24.81
CA ILE A 47 -19.02 -7.21 -23.73
C ILE A 47 -17.69 -7.93 -23.63
N LEU A 48 -16.61 -7.18 -23.68
CA LEU A 48 -15.29 -7.72 -23.53
C LEU A 48 -14.53 -7.02 -22.39
N GLY A 49 -13.59 -7.72 -21.79
CA GLY A 49 -12.80 -7.11 -20.74
C GLY A 49 -11.65 -7.98 -20.28
N THR A 50 -10.90 -7.43 -19.36
CA THR A 50 -9.76 -8.08 -18.74
C THR A 50 -9.85 -7.94 -17.23
N LEU A 51 -9.42 -8.97 -16.52
CA LEU A 51 -9.34 -9.00 -15.07
C LEU A 51 -7.95 -9.45 -14.63
N ARG A 52 -7.40 -8.73 -13.66
CA ARG A 52 -6.17 -9.06 -12.98
C ARG A 52 -6.42 -9.06 -11.48
N VAL A 53 -6.52 -10.23 -10.89
CA VAL A 53 -6.73 -10.40 -9.45
C VAL A 53 -5.38 -10.29 -8.76
N PRO A 54 -5.18 -9.35 -7.82
CA PRO A 54 -3.92 -9.21 -7.10
C PRO A 54 -3.65 -10.41 -6.18
N GLU A 55 -2.37 -10.65 -5.90
CA GLU A 55 -1.98 -11.69 -4.97
C GLU A 55 -2.36 -11.33 -3.52
N LYS A 56 -3.09 -12.23 -2.89
CA LYS A 56 -3.58 -12.10 -1.51
C LYS A 56 -3.10 -13.32 -0.72
N ASN A 57 -1.88 -13.26 -0.16
CA ASN A 57 -1.17 -14.40 0.43
C ASN A 57 -1.94 -15.17 1.51
N GLU A 58 -2.99 -14.58 2.08
CA GLU A 58 -3.74 -15.14 3.22
C GLU A 58 -5.12 -15.67 2.84
N ILE A 59 -5.58 -15.41 1.63
CA ILE A 59 -6.89 -15.85 1.15
C ILE A 59 -6.68 -16.81 -0.02
N ARG A 60 -7.51 -17.85 -0.08
CA ARG A 60 -7.54 -18.85 -1.18
C ARG A 60 -8.11 -18.26 -2.49
N THR A 61 -7.86 -17.00 -2.76
CA THR A 61 -8.22 -16.36 -4.03
C THR A 61 -7.06 -16.54 -4.99
N PRO A 62 -7.27 -17.03 -6.21
CA PRO A 62 -6.18 -17.22 -7.16
C PRO A 62 -5.60 -15.88 -7.61
N HIS A 63 -4.29 -15.83 -7.80
CA HIS A 63 -3.66 -14.77 -8.56
C HIS A 63 -3.87 -15.07 -10.05
N VAL A 64 -4.94 -14.55 -10.63
CA VAL A 64 -5.35 -14.88 -12.01
C VAL A 64 -5.37 -13.64 -12.85
N VAL A 65 -4.93 -13.83 -14.08
CA VAL A 65 -5.00 -12.81 -15.14
C VAL A 65 -5.70 -13.43 -16.33
N PHE A 66 -6.83 -12.87 -16.73
CA PHE A 66 -7.62 -13.42 -17.84
C PHE A 66 -8.41 -12.35 -18.58
N GLY A 67 -8.73 -12.64 -19.82
CA GLY A 67 -9.72 -11.91 -20.62
C GLY A 67 -11.07 -12.60 -20.58
N PHE A 68 -12.14 -11.85 -20.79
CA PHE A 68 -13.47 -12.40 -21.01
C PHE A 68 -14.14 -11.76 -22.22
N TYR A 69 -14.93 -12.56 -22.92
CA TYR A 69 -15.76 -12.16 -24.03
C TYR A 69 -17.15 -12.73 -23.81
N LEU A 70 -18.14 -11.85 -23.62
CA LEU A 70 -19.50 -12.17 -23.26
C LEU A 70 -20.43 -11.76 -24.38
N THR A 71 -21.28 -12.69 -24.85
CA THR A 71 -22.36 -12.45 -25.77
C THR A 71 -23.72 -12.81 -25.15
N ASP A 72 -24.80 -12.69 -25.90
CA ASP A 72 -26.13 -13.14 -25.48
C ASP A 72 -26.25 -14.68 -25.30
N LYS A 73 -25.28 -15.45 -25.82
CA LYS A 73 -25.34 -16.94 -25.84
C LYS A 73 -24.16 -17.61 -25.14
N GLU A 74 -22.98 -17.02 -25.23
CA GLU A 74 -21.73 -17.66 -24.84
C GLU A 74 -20.84 -16.73 -24.02
N LEU A 75 -20.09 -17.31 -23.09
CA LEU A 75 -19.02 -16.65 -22.33
C LEU A 75 -17.72 -17.37 -22.63
N PHE A 76 -16.75 -16.65 -23.15
CA PHE A 76 -15.38 -17.11 -23.32
C PHE A 76 -14.51 -16.51 -22.24
N LEU A 77 -13.77 -17.37 -21.53
CA LEU A 77 -12.71 -16.95 -20.61
C LEU A 77 -11.37 -17.34 -21.24
N ILE A 78 -10.46 -16.40 -21.33
CA ILE A 78 -9.20 -16.55 -22.05
C ILE A 78 -8.07 -16.40 -21.05
N GLU A 79 -7.35 -17.48 -20.79
CA GLU A 79 -6.24 -17.52 -19.87
C GLU A 79 -5.21 -18.57 -20.28
N ASP A 80 -3.92 -18.31 -20.01
CA ASP A 80 -2.82 -19.22 -20.40
C ASP A 80 -2.30 -20.07 -19.23
N SER A 81 -2.62 -19.70 -17.98
CA SER A 81 -2.05 -20.37 -16.79
C SER A 81 -2.72 -21.68 -16.41
N GLY A 82 -4.01 -21.84 -16.72
CA GLY A 82 -4.86 -22.94 -16.25
C GLY A 82 -5.32 -22.80 -14.79
N GLU A 83 -4.93 -21.75 -14.09
CA GLU A 83 -5.28 -21.53 -12.69
C GLU A 83 -6.76 -21.15 -12.52
N LEU A 84 -7.31 -20.35 -13.43
CA LEU A 84 -8.71 -19.98 -13.43
C LEU A 84 -9.60 -21.21 -13.63
N LYS A 85 -9.25 -22.03 -14.60
CA LYS A 85 -9.97 -23.30 -14.86
C LYS A 85 -10.00 -24.18 -13.63
N HIS A 86 -8.85 -24.41 -13.00
CA HIS A 86 -8.76 -25.21 -11.77
C HIS A 86 -9.58 -24.60 -10.63
N TRP A 87 -9.57 -23.27 -10.49
CA TRP A 87 -10.34 -22.58 -9.46
C TRP A 87 -11.85 -22.68 -9.69
N ILE A 88 -12.33 -22.59 -10.95
CA ILE A 88 -13.73 -22.78 -11.31
C ILE A 88 -14.16 -24.22 -11.02
N GLU A 89 -13.36 -25.22 -11.41
CA GLU A 89 -13.64 -26.63 -11.15
C GLU A 89 -13.78 -26.92 -9.64
N LYS A 90 -12.94 -26.31 -8.83
CA LYS A 90 -13.01 -26.44 -7.36
C LYS A 90 -14.26 -25.83 -6.73
N LYS A 91 -14.87 -24.87 -7.39
CA LYS A 91 -16.11 -24.18 -6.96
C LYS A 91 -17.33 -24.58 -7.80
N GLU A 92 -17.29 -25.69 -8.51
CA GLU A 92 -18.31 -26.15 -9.45
C GLU A 92 -19.72 -26.11 -8.87
N GLU A 93 -19.90 -26.51 -7.61
CA GLU A 93 -21.21 -26.50 -6.91
C GLU A 93 -21.88 -25.12 -6.89
N GLN A 94 -21.08 -24.05 -6.84
CA GLN A 94 -21.60 -22.68 -6.76
C GLN A 94 -22.06 -22.13 -8.12
N PHE A 95 -21.72 -22.83 -9.20
CA PHE A 95 -22.09 -22.43 -10.57
C PHE A 95 -23.20 -23.31 -11.19
N GLN A 96 -23.59 -24.42 -10.54
CA GLN A 96 -24.55 -25.39 -11.11
C GLN A 96 -25.96 -24.84 -11.33
N GLU A 97 -26.40 -23.87 -10.52
CA GLU A 97 -27.76 -23.32 -10.60
C GLU A 97 -27.87 -22.12 -11.55
N LEU A 98 -26.78 -21.68 -12.15
CA LEU A 98 -26.75 -20.50 -13.00
C LEU A 98 -27.28 -20.79 -14.38
N LYS A 99 -28.18 -19.91 -14.86
CA LYS A 99 -28.94 -20.14 -16.11
C LYS A 99 -28.43 -19.28 -17.26
N SER A 100 -27.61 -18.27 -17.00
CA SER A 100 -27.12 -17.35 -18.02
C SER A 100 -25.63 -17.03 -17.84
N GLN A 101 -25.01 -16.64 -18.92
CA GLN A 101 -23.58 -16.30 -18.99
C GLN A 101 -23.22 -15.04 -18.20
N ASP A 102 -24.11 -14.05 -18.14
CA ASP A 102 -23.92 -12.85 -17.34
C ASP A 102 -23.98 -13.15 -15.83
N GLN A 103 -24.92 -14.04 -15.41
CA GLN A 103 -24.97 -14.51 -14.02
C GLN A 103 -23.69 -15.28 -13.64
N PHE A 104 -23.15 -16.05 -14.57
CA PHE A 104 -21.88 -16.77 -14.34
C PHE A 104 -20.73 -15.79 -14.13
N LEU A 105 -20.58 -14.81 -15.03
CA LEU A 105 -19.53 -13.78 -14.92
C LEU A 105 -19.65 -13.02 -13.60
N LEU A 106 -20.86 -12.55 -13.26
CA LEU A 106 -21.13 -11.87 -12.00
C LEU A 106 -20.76 -12.74 -10.79
N LYS A 107 -21.25 -13.99 -10.75
CA LYS A 107 -20.99 -14.91 -9.64
C LYS A 107 -19.49 -15.19 -9.49
N MET A 108 -18.78 -15.37 -10.59
CA MET A 108 -17.35 -15.55 -10.60
C MET A 108 -16.64 -14.32 -9.99
N MET A 109 -17.01 -13.11 -10.39
CA MET A 109 -16.45 -11.88 -9.85
C MET A 109 -16.79 -11.68 -8.36
N GLU A 110 -18.01 -12.02 -7.92
CA GLU A 110 -18.40 -12.02 -6.51
C GLU A 110 -17.55 -12.97 -5.66
N LEU A 111 -17.27 -14.17 -6.18
CA LEU A 111 -16.45 -15.17 -5.49
C LEU A 111 -14.97 -14.77 -5.39
N MET A 112 -14.48 -13.97 -6.33
CA MET A 112 -13.11 -13.45 -6.30
C MET A 112 -12.89 -12.44 -5.18
N ILE A 113 -13.97 -11.75 -4.75
CA ILE A 113 -13.92 -10.78 -3.65
C ILE A 113 -14.62 -11.26 -2.38
N GLU A 114 -15.01 -12.53 -2.31
CA GLU A 114 -15.84 -13.09 -1.23
C GLU A 114 -15.25 -12.83 0.16
N ASN A 115 -13.94 -13.05 0.31
CA ASN A 115 -13.21 -12.94 1.59
C ASN A 115 -12.40 -11.65 1.71
N ASP A 116 -12.54 -10.72 0.80
CA ASP A 116 -11.68 -9.54 0.75
C ASP A 116 -11.87 -8.59 1.94
N LEU A 117 -13.08 -8.52 2.48
CA LEU A 117 -13.30 -7.74 3.70
C LEU A 117 -12.50 -8.30 4.89
N LEU A 118 -12.48 -9.64 5.06
CA LEU A 118 -11.70 -10.27 6.12
C LEU A 118 -10.20 -10.04 5.93
N TYR A 119 -9.76 -10.04 4.68
CA TYR A 119 -8.37 -9.74 4.34
C TYR A 119 -7.99 -8.29 4.67
N LEU A 120 -8.85 -7.31 4.34
CA LEU A 120 -8.62 -5.92 4.69
C LEU A 120 -8.61 -5.69 6.20
N LEU A 121 -9.52 -6.34 6.96
CA LEU A 121 -9.49 -6.31 8.43
C LEU A 121 -8.23 -6.92 9.02
N HIS A 122 -7.64 -7.93 8.36
CA HIS A 122 -6.34 -8.45 8.77
C HIS A 122 -5.21 -7.44 8.51
N LEU A 123 -5.19 -6.80 7.34
CA LEU A 123 -4.22 -5.74 7.03
C LEU A 123 -4.32 -4.56 8.00
N GLU A 124 -5.54 -4.18 8.39
CA GLU A 124 -5.79 -3.14 9.40
C GLU A 124 -5.09 -3.48 10.73
N LYS A 125 -5.30 -4.69 11.24
CA LYS A 125 -4.63 -5.15 12.47
C LYS A 125 -3.11 -5.18 12.36
N GLU A 126 -2.56 -5.50 11.20
CA GLU A 126 -1.11 -5.45 10.98
C GLU A 126 -0.59 -4.00 11.01
N ILE A 127 -1.35 -3.05 10.47
CA ILE A 127 -1.02 -1.62 10.51
C ILE A 127 -1.08 -1.09 11.95
N GLU A 128 -2.11 -1.46 12.73
CA GLU A 128 -2.21 -1.13 14.15
C GLU A 128 -1.01 -1.66 14.96
N LYS A 129 -0.60 -2.90 14.70
CA LYS A 129 0.61 -3.47 15.36
C LYS A 129 1.88 -2.70 14.98
N MET A 130 1.99 -2.20 13.75
CA MET A 130 3.12 -1.37 13.34
C MET A 130 3.13 -0.04 14.10
N GLU A 131 1.97 0.55 14.36
CA GLU A 131 1.83 1.76 15.18
C GLU A 131 2.28 1.50 16.63
N ASP A 132 1.81 0.43 17.25
CA ASP A 132 2.21 0.03 18.59
C ASP A 132 3.71 -0.21 18.71
N GLN A 133 4.33 -0.81 17.70
CA GLN A 133 5.78 -1.02 17.65
C GLN A 133 6.53 0.31 17.55
N LEU A 134 6.04 1.22 16.72
CA LEU A 134 6.65 2.53 16.54
C LEU A 134 6.61 3.36 17.82
N ILE A 135 5.51 3.31 18.59
CA ILE A 135 5.37 4.00 19.89
C ILE A 135 6.38 3.46 20.90
N LYS A 136 6.68 2.16 20.89
CA LYS A 136 7.64 1.53 21.81
C LYS A 136 9.10 1.79 21.42
N GLY A 137 9.36 2.10 20.18
CA GLY A 137 10.67 2.39 19.62
C GLY A 137 10.72 2.07 18.13
N VAL A 138 11.54 2.79 17.39
CA VAL A 138 11.64 2.65 15.93
C VAL A 138 12.37 1.35 15.56
N PRO A 139 11.71 0.37 14.91
CA PRO A 139 12.38 -0.83 14.41
C PRO A 139 13.33 -0.49 13.23
N ASP A 140 14.47 -1.18 13.12
CA ASP A 140 15.47 -0.93 12.06
C ASP A 140 14.93 -1.05 10.64
N ASN A 141 13.97 -1.94 10.39
CA ASN A 141 13.39 -2.20 9.08
C ASN A 141 12.02 -1.53 8.85
N PHE A 142 11.58 -0.65 9.77
CA PHE A 142 10.23 -0.08 9.77
C PHE A 142 9.85 0.57 8.42
N PHE A 143 10.72 1.41 7.88
CA PHE A 143 10.46 2.10 6.61
C PHE A 143 10.30 1.15 5.42
N SER A 144 11.06 0.05 5.40
CA SER A 144 10.94 -0.97 4.35
C SER A 144 9.59 -1.69 4.42
N VAL A 145 9.16 -2.05 5.64
CA VAL A 145 7.86 -2.70 5.88
C VAL A 145 6.72 -1.76 5.50
N LEU A 146 6.76 -0.50 5.96
CA LEU A 146 5.78 0.53 5.62
C LEU A 146 5.64 0.71 4.09
N THR A 147 6.76 0.71 3.37
CA THR A 147 6.76 0.84 1.91
C THR A 147 6.08 -0.33 1.22
N LYS A 148 6.27 -1.55 1.72
CA LYS A 148 5.59 -2.76 1.19
C LYS A 148 4.08 -2.68 1.39
N TYR A 149 3.61 -2.29 2.58
CA TYR A 149 2.17 -2.11 2.82
C TYR A 149 1.58 -1.02 1.94
N ARG A 150 2.27 0.11 1.77
CA ARG A 150 1.84 1.17 0.87
C ARG A 150 1.68 0.68 -0.58
N GLN A 151 2.63 -0.09 -1.10
CA GLN A 151 2.55 -0.66 -2.45
C GLN A 151 1.38 -1.62 -2.58
N LYS A 152 1.21 -2.53 -1.60
CA LYS A 152 0.12 -3.50 -1.56
C LYS A 152 -1.26 -2.82 -1.52
N LEU A 153 -1.42 -1.82 -0.65
CA LEU A 153 -2.67 -1.06 -0.57
C LEU A 153 -2.92 -0.24 -1.85
N SER A 154 -1.90 0.27 -2.51
CA SER A 154 -2.07 0.98 -3.79
C SER A 154 -2.51 0.03 -4.91
N GLU A 155 -2.05 -1.21 -4.92
CA GLU A 155 -2.51 -2.23 -5.87
C GLU A 155 -3.97 -2.62 -5.63
N LEU A 156 -4.36 -2.82 -4.35
CA LEU A 156 -5.73 -3.13 -3.97
C LEU A 156 -6.70 -1.98 -4.24
N ASP A 157 -6.29 -0.75 -4.01
CA ASP A 157 -7.04 0.47 -4.28
C ASP A 157 -7.44 0.54 -5.76
N ALA A 158 -6.44 0.44 -6.66
CA ALA A 158 -6.68 0.41 -8.09
C ALA A 158 -7.55 -0.78 -8.52
N TYR A 159 -7.36 -1.95 -7.91
CA TYR A 159 -8.16 -3.14 -8.21
C TYR A 159 -9.64 -2.94 -7.88
N TYR A 160 -9.97 -2.51 -6.66
CA TYR A 160 -11.38 -2.34 -6.27
C TYR A 160 -12.05 -1.17 -6.98
N GLU A 161 -11.32 -0.07 -7.24
CA GLU A 161 -11.80 1.03 -8.06
C GLU A 161 -12.23 0.54 -9.46
N GLN A 162 -11.37 -0.24 -10.12
CA GLN A 162 -11.65 -0.79 -11.45
C GLN A 162 -12.81 -1.78 -11.44
N LEU A 163 -12.93 -2.61 -10.39
CA LEU A 163 -14.08 -3.52 -10.24
C LEU A 163 -15.40 -2.75 -10.02
N ALA A 164 -15.37 -1.67 -9.25
CA ALA A 164 -16.53 -0.80 -9.07
C ALA A 164 -16.94 -0.17 -10.40
N MET A 165 -15.98 0.34 -11.18
CA MET A 165 -16.22 0.88 -12.52
C MET A 165 -16.82 -0.16 -13.48
N ILE A 166 -16.38 -1.42 -13.44
CA ILE A 166 -16.98 -2.50 -14.23
C ILE A 166 -18.42 -2.75 -13.78
N GLY A 167 -18.68 -2.83 -12.48
CA GLY A 167 -20.02 -3.00 -11.94
C GLY A 167 -20.96 -1.88 -12.36
N ASP A 168 -20.52 -0.63 -12.26
CA ASP A 168 -21.27 0.56 -12.68
C ASP A 168 -21.54 0.58 -14.18
N LEU A 169 -20.55 0.21 -14.98
CA LEU A 169 -20.70 0.11 -16.43
C LEU A 169 -21.76 -0.93 -16.80
N LEU A 170 -21.74 -2.11 -16.18
CA LEU A 170 -22.64 -3.20 -16.51
C LEU A 170 -24.06 -2.98 -15.96
N GLN A 171 -24.23 -2.33 -14.80
CA GLN A 171 -25.54 -1.96 -14.29
C GLN A 171 -26.24 -0.91 -15.17
N SER A 172 -25.49 -0.02 -15.83
CA SER A 172 -26.04 1.04 -16.65
C SER A 172 -26.57 0.57 -18.02
N GLN A 173 -26.40 -0.72 -18.35
CA GLN A 173 -26.76 -1.28 -19.65
C GLN A 173 -28.22 -1.79 -19.72
N ASP A 174 -29.16 -0.98 -19.26
CA ASP A 174 -30.58 -1.29 -19.38
C ASP A 174 -31.02 -1.40 -20.86
N GLY A 175 -31.53 -2.58 -21.24
CA GLY A 175 -32.00 -2.83 -22.59
C GLY A 175 -31.03 -3.58 -23.51
N LEU A 176 -29.81 -3.88 -23.07
CA LEU A 176 -28.96 -4.86 -23.77
C LEU A 176 -29.44 -6.27 -23.45
N THR A 177 -29.59 -7.10 -24.48
CA THR A 177 -29.98 -8.51 -24.34
C THR A 177 -28.93 -9.38 -23.63
N ILE A 178 -27.71 -8.87 -23.46
CA ILE A 178 -26.59 -9.57 -22.86
C ILE A 178 -26.65 -9.54 -21.33
N ILE A 179 -27.12 -8.44 -20.73
CA ILE A 179 -27.21 -8.28 -19.27
C ILE A 179 -28.66 -8.47 -18.85
N HIS A 180 -28.92 -9.50 -18.05
CA HIS A 180 -30.28 -9.86 -17.62
C HIS A 180 -30.61 -9.35 -16.22
N ASN A 181 -29.64 -8.98 -15.39
CA ASN A 181 -29.86 -8.58 -14.02
C ASN A 181 -28.99 -7.38 -13.60
N THR A 182 -29.37 -6.19 -14.03
CA THR A 182 -28.69 -4.93 -13.70
C THR A 182 -28.68 -4.63 -12.20
N GLU A 183 -29.72 -5.04 -11.45
CA GLU A 183 -29.77 -4.87 -10.00
C GLU A 183 -28.67 -5.66 -9.27
N SER A 184 -28.32 -6.84 -9.75
CA SER A 184 -27.24 -7.63 -9.17
C SER A 184 -25.88 -7.01 -9.45
N TRP A 185 -25.67 -6.44 -10.63
CA TRP A 185 -24.46 -5.66 -10.95
C TRP A 185 -24.36 -4.39 -10.09
N ASN A 186 -25.48 -3.73 -9.81
CA ASN A 186 -25.50 -2.61 -8.87
C ASN A 186 -25.04 -3.04 -7.46
N ARG A 187 -25.55 -4.17 -6.95
CA ARG A 187 -25.09 -4.71 -5.65
C ARG A 187 -23.60 -5.05 -5.65
N TYR A 188 -23.08 -5.57 -6.75
CA TYR A 188 -21.66 -5.84 -6.92
C TYR A 188 -20.84 -4.53 -6.92
N ALA A 189 -21.26 -3.52 -7.67
CA ALA A 189 -20.61 -2.20 -7.69
C ALA A 189 -20.55 -1.58 -6.29
N LEU A 190 -21.67 -1.55 -5.57
CA LEU A 190 -21.71 -1.04 -4.20
C LEU A 190 -20.83 -1.83 -3.23
N ARG A 191 -20.69 -3.14 -3.43
CA ARG A 191 -19.80 -3.97 -2.61
C ARG A 191 -18.33 -3.66 -2.87
N THR A 192 -17.94 -3.53 -4.12
CA THR A 192 -16.56 -3.19 -4.51
C THR A 192 -16.20 -1.76 -4.12
N GLU A 193 -17.13 -0.82 -4.22
CA GLU A 193 -16.95 0.55 -3.74
C GLU A 193 -16.70 0.60 -2.22
N ARG A 194 -17.40 -0.21 -1.43
CA ARG A 194 -17.11 -0.31 0.03
C ARG A 194 -15.73 -0.87 0.31
N LEU A 195 -15.26 -1.86 -0.45
CA LEU A 195 -13.90 -2.38 -0.33
C LEU A 195 -12.87 -1.32 -0.72
N HIS A 196 -13.11 -0.58 -1.80
CA HIS A 196 -12.28 0.54 -2.22
C HIS A 196 -12.16 1.61 -1.12
N ASN A 197 -13.31 2.04 -0.55
CA ASN A 197 -13.33 3.01 0.53
C ASN A 197 -12.57 2.52 1.78
N HIS A 198 -12.66 1.23 2.09
CA HIS A 198 -11.89 0.65 3.20
C HIS A 198 -10.38 0.70 2.93
N VAL A 199 -9.95 0.34 1.73
CA VAL A 199 -8.53 0.46 1.34
C VAL A 199 -8.04 1.91 1.40
N HIS A 200 -8.87 2.86 0.99
CA HIS A 200 -8.55 4.28 1.09
C HIS A 200 -8.25 4.70 2.54
N LEU A 201 -9.10 4.26 3.50
CA LEU A 201 -8.85 4.49 4.93
C LEU A 201 -7.53 3.86 5.41
N LEU A 202 -7.23 2.62 4.99
CA LEU A 202 -5.96 1.97 5.35
C LEU A 202 -4.75 2.72 4.77
N ARG A 203 -4.87 3.30 3.57
CA ARG A 203 -3.82 4.15 2.98
C ARG A 203 -3.60 5.42 3.78
N GLU A 204 -4.66 6.05 4.26
CA GLU A 204 -4.56 7.22 5.15
C GLU A 204 -3.84 6.85 6.45
N ASN A 205 -4.16 5.70 7.06
CA ASN A 205 -3.47 5.22 8.26
C ASN A 205 -1.97 5.00 8.01
N ILE A 206 -1.58 4.46 6.85
CA ILE A 206 -0.18 4.31 6.46
C ILE A 206 0.52 5.66 6.30
N LEU A 207 -0.16 6.68 5.78
CA LEU A 207 0.41 8.04 5.69
C LEU A 207 0.62 8.66 7.07
N GLN A 208 -0.36 8.54 7.98
CA GLN A 208 -0.25 9.00 9.37
C GLN A 208 0.90 8.28 10.10
N LEU A 209 1.03 6.97 9.89
CA LEU A 209 2.13 6.18 10.46
C LEU A 209 3.51 6.63 9.96
N ARG A 210 3.60 7.03 8.69
CA ARG A 210 4.81 7.63 8.12
C ARG A 210 5.15 8.97 8.77
N GLU A 211 4.16 9.83 8.99
CA GLU A 211 4.34 11.12 9.64
C GLU A 211 4.80 10.94 11.10
N LEU A 212 4.21 9.99 11.81
CA LEU A 212 4.62 9.63 13.16
C LEU A 212 6.08 9.15 13.20
N TYR A 213 6.47 8.29 12.24
CA TYR A 213 7.85 7.83 12.10
C TYR A 213 8.82 8.99 11.88
N GLN A 214 8.49 9.93 10.97
CA GLN A 214 9.30 11.11 10.72
C GLN A 214 9.42 11.99 11.96
N SER A 215 8.31 12.24 12.66
CA SER A 215 8.31 13.00 13.90
C SER A 215 9.21 12.40 14.98
N GLN A 216 9.26 11.07 15.11
CA GLN A 216 10.15 10.39 16.04
C GLN A 216 11.63 10.51 15.62
N GLN A 217 11.94 10.40 14.33
CA GLN A 217 13.29 10.62 13.81
C GLN A 217 13.76 12.07 14.09
N ASP A 218 12.90 13.04 13.84
CA ASP A 218 13.18 14.44 14.11
C ASP A 218 13.40 14.70 15.60
N ALA A 219 12.60 14.07 16.46
CA ALA A 219 12.77 14.17 17.92
C ALA A 219 14.11 13.58 18.39
N GLN A 220 14.53 12.44 17.84
CA GLN A 220 15.83 11.83 18.11
C GLN A 220 16.98 12.73 17.62
N GLN A 221 16.89 13.26 16.40
CA GLN A 221 17.88 14.17 15.85
C GLN A 221 17.99 15.44 16.69
N ASN A 222 16.88 16.04 17.08
CA ASN A 222 16.85 17.20 17.95
C ASN A 222 17.49 16.93 19.31
N LYS A 223 17.28 15.73 19.88
CA LYS A 223 17.94 15.31 21.11
C LYS A 223 19.45 15.22 20.98
N ILE A 224 19.96 14.64 19.87
CA ILE A 224 21.40 14.57 19.58
C ILE A 224 21.97 15.97 19.40
N MET A 225 21.31 16.85 18.65
CA MET A 225 21.72 18.23 18.44
C MET A 225 21.76 19.00 19.76
N CYS A 226 20.79 18.79 20.65
CA CYS A 226 20.75 19.39 21.98
C CYS A 226 21.97 18.95 22.82
N ILE A 227 22.26 17.64 22.86
CA ILE A 227 23.43 17.11 23.58
C ILE A 227 24.72 17.71 23.03
N LEU A 228 24.89 17.75 21.69
CA LEU A 228 26.06 18.33 21.05
C LEU A 228 26.22 19.80 21.40
N THR A 229 25.13 20.56 21.36
CA THR A 229 25.13 21.99 21.73
C THR A 229 25.54 22.20 23.17
N VAL A 230 24.99 21.41 24.11
CA VAL A 230 25.37 21.50 25.54
C VAL A 230 26.84 21.20 25.74
N VAL A 231 27.35 20.10 25.15
CA VAL A 231 28.77 19.75 25.26
C VAL A 231 29.66 20.85 24.67
N THR A 232 29.36 21.31 23.46
CA THR A 232 30.16 22.34 22.79
C THR A 232 30.20 23.66 23.60
N THR A 233 29.04 24.08 24.13
CA THR A 233 28.94 25.32 24.91
C THR A 233 29.73 25.19 26.21
N LEU A 234 29.70 24.04 26.91
CA LEU A 234 30.47 23.80 28.13
C LEU A 234 31.98 23.85 27.87
N PHE A 235 32.47 23.34 26.74
CA PHE A 235 33.89 23.29 26.45
C PHE A 235 34.43 24.59 25.86
N LEU A 236 33.62 25.44 25.24
CA LEU A 236 34.06 26.65 24.56
C LEU A 236 34.75 27.66 25.47
N PRO A 237 34.17 28.07 26.64
CA PRO A 237 34.86 28.99 27.54
C PRO A 237 36.08 28.37 28.19
N LEU A 238 36.05 27.06 28.47
CA LEU A 238 37.24 26.36 29.01
C LEU A 238 38.39 26.32 28.02
N THR A 239 38.10 26.05 26.74
CA THR A 239 39.06 26.07 25.65
C THR A 239 39.66 27.47 25.46
N LEU A 240 38.79 28.50 25.56
CA LEU A 240 39.26 29.89 25.50
C LEU A 240 40.21 30.22 26.65
N LEU A 241 39.87 29.83 27.88
CA LEU A 241 40.71 30.06 29.06
C LEU A 241 42.04 29.33 28.94
N THR A 242 42.03 28.03 28.59
CA THR A 242 43.24 27.21 28.44
C THR A 242 44.09 27.71 27.28
N GLY A 243 43.46 28.11 26.16
CA GLY A 243 44.19 28.67 25.01
C GLY A 243 44.83 30.04 25.32
N TRP A 244 44.11 30.92 26.05
CA TRP A 244 44.65 32.22 26.47
C TRP A 244 45.85 32.05 27.40
N TYR A 245 45.75 31.26 28.45
CA TYR A 245 46.86 31.05 29.41
C TYR A 245 47.91 30.05 28.89
N GLY A 246 47.67 29.37 27.80
CA GLY A 246 48.64 28.51 27.09
C GLY A 246 49.52 29.25 26.09
N MET A 247 49.36 30.59 25.93
CA MET A 247 50.17 31.38 25.01
C MET A 247 51.55 31.65 25.62
N ASN A 248 52.60 31.61 24.77
CA ASN A 248 54.00 31.81 25.16
C ASN A 248 54.40 33.29 25.16
N PHE A 249 53.59 34.18 25.76
CA PHE A 249 53.92 35.55 25.92
C PHE A 249 54.84 35.76 27.15
N VAL A 250 55.92 36.56 27.00
CA VAL A 250 56.90 36.78 28.08
C VAL A 250 56.33 37.72 29.18
N ASN A 251 55.41 38.60 28.85
CA ASN A 251 54.82 39.59 29.78
C ASN A 251 53.37 39.27 30.07
N MET A 252 53.11 38.25 30.89
CA MET A 252 51.81 37.94 31.48
C MET A 252 51.91 38.10 33.02
N PRO A 253 51.48 39.22 33.57
CA PRO A 253 51.60 39.49 35.02
C PRO A 253 50.78 38.52 35.89
N GLU A 254 49.69 37.96 35.34
CA GLU A 254 48.85 36.98 36.02
C GLU A 254 49.54 35.64 36.27
N LEU A 255 50.51 35.25 35.44
CA LEU A 255 51.27 34.02 35.62
C LEU A 255 52.31 34.09 36.75
N GLN A 256 52.69 35.31 37.13
CA GLN A 256 53.64 35.52 38.25
C GLN A 256 52.92 35.58 39.60
N TRP A 257 51.58 35.62 39.63
CA TRP A 257 50.80 35.66 40.85
C TRP A 257 50.73 34.31 41.53
N LYS A 258 51.11 34.22 42.80
CA LYS A 258 51.19 33.00 43.61
C LYS A 258 49.87 32.18 43.61
N TYR A 259 48.72 32.82 43.49
CA TYR A 259 47.40 32.19 43.45
C TYR A 259 46.77 32.19 42.07
N GLY A 260 47.49 32.59 41.00
CA GLY A 260 46.96 32.70 39.64
C GLY A 260 46.35 31.39 39.11
N TYR A 261 47.05 30.26 39.31
CA TYR A 261 46.57 28.96 38.90
C TYR A 261 45.23 28.56 39.60
N VAL A 262 45.14 28.79 40.92
CA VAL A 262 43.93 28.53 41.72
C VAL A 262 42.77 29.41 41.25
N ALA A 263 43.02 30.66 40.91
CA ALA A 263 42.04 31.61 40.42
C ALA A 263 41.45 31.17 39.07
N VAL A 264 42.30 30.71 38.12
CA VAL A 264 41.85 30.19 36.80
C VAL A 264 40.98 28.96 36.98
N ILE A 265 41.36 28.04 37.86
CA ILE A 265 40.51 26.87 38.16
C ILE A 265 39.16 27.28 38.75
N ALA A 266 39.19 28.22 39.69
CA ALA A 266 37.93 28.72 40.31
C ALA A 266 37.00 29.36 39.27
N ILE A 267 37.53 30.19 38.35
CA ILE A 267 36.76 30.79 37.24
C ILE A 267 36.20 29.67 36.33
N ALA A 268 37.00 28.67 35.95
CA ALA A 268 36.53 27.57 35.13
C ALA A 268 35.38 26.79 35.80
N VAL A 269 35.49 26.48 37.08
CA VAL A 269 34.43 25.77 37.84
C VAL A 269 33.16 26.63 37.95
N ILE A 270 33.30 27.90 38.25
CA ILE A 270 32.15 28.84 38.33
C ILE A 270 31.45 28.92 36.96
N THR A 271 32.18 29.01 35.88
CA THR A 271 31.62 29.06 34.52
C THR A 271 30.80 27.79 34.22
N ILE A 272 31.36 26.60 34.50
CA ILE A 272 30.66 25.33 34.32
C ILE A 272 29.36 25.29 35.15
N ILE A 273 29.41 25.70 36.41
CA ILE A 273 28.24 25.71 37.28
C ILE A 273 27.14 26.64 36.74
N LEU A 274 27.52 27.83 36.29
CA LEU A 274 26.56 28.80 35.73
C LEU A 274 25.93 28.27 34.46
N GLU A 275 26.69 27.63 33.56
CA GLU A 275 26.19 27.02 32.33
C GLU A 275 25.25 25.82 32.64
N LEU A 276 25.59 24.96 33.56
CA LEU A 276 24.72 23.86 33.95
C LEU A 276 23.39 24.36 34.55
N ILE A 277 23.43 25.40 35.38
CA ILE A 277 22.21 26.04 35.93
C ILE A 277 21.37 26.62 34.79
N TYR A 278 22.02 27.29 33.82
CA TYR A 278 21.33 27.85 32.64
C TYR A 278 20.64 26.79 31.80
N PHE A 279 21.35 25.67 31.46
CA PHE A 279 20.79 24.56 30.68
C PHE A 279 19.65 23.86 31.42
N LYS A 280 19.78 23.64 32.74
CA LYS A 280 18.71 23.07 33.54
C LYS A 280 17.48 23.98 33.59
N LYS A 281 17.64 25.31 33.69
CA LYS A 281 16.54 26.27 33.66
C LYS A 281 15.83 26.32 32.29
N LYS A 282 16.57 26.09 31.20
CA LYS A 282 16.05 26.02 29.82
C LYS A 282 15.47 24.66 29.46
N LYS A 283 15.50 23.65 30.35
CA LYS A 283 15.07 22.26 30.10
C LYS A 283 15.80 21.62 28.92
N LEU A 284 17.08 21.97 28.74
CA LEU A 284 17.95 21.38 27.71
C LEU A 284 18.73 20.17 28.25
N LEU A 285 18.73 20.02 29.56
CA LEU A 285 19.25 18.87 30.31
C LEU A 285 18.14 18.21 31.10
#